data_34df9b98604c3fab9d0832231635c3e2
#
_entry.id   34df9b98604c3fab9d0832231635c3e2
#
_cell.length_a   1.000
_cell.length_b   1.000
_cell.length_c   1.000
_cell.angle_alpha   90.00
_cell.angle_beta   90.00
_cell.angle_gamma   90.00
#
_symmetry.space_group_name_H-M   'P 1'
#
loop_
_entity.id
_entity.type
_entity.pdbx_description
1 polymer ?
#
loop_
_entity_poly.entity_id
_entity_poly.type
_entity_poly.pdbx_seq_one_letter_code
_entity_poly.pdbx_strand_id
1 'polypeptide(L)'
;TFSNPLPAAPFADVVVMGEGEEVVPRLLDLYESADSRDGFYRDAALIPGVYVPTVHGERLLPVVAANNALLPAVGQIRTPHTELANMHLVESERGCHRKCTFCVMRRSTNGGMRLASPEAIVGSIPEDARRVGLVGAAVSDHPKLHEILRAIVDSDREVGLSSLRADRLNPELMTLLQRGGYRTLTVAMDGCSERMRKLLHKEIREVHLEGAAHYAREYGMRYLKLYLMVGAPDETDDDVSELIAFARELSRICPVALGIAPFVAKRNTPLDRQPFAGIKPVERTLERIGRELRGVADVRSTSARWAWVEYALAQGGWDLSEAAIEAWRGGGAFAAWKQAIARHGRAEQPADLELRLGLPTGRFAAEVHPSTASA
;
A
#
# COMPACT_ATOMS: atom_id res chain seq x y z
N THR A 1 -5.79 7.62 -4.83
CA THR A 1 -5.23 8.98 -4.97
C THR A 1 -3.71 9.02 -4.84
N PHE A 2 -3.08 8.17 -4.03
CA PHE A 2 -1.61 8.20 -3.83
C PHE A 2 -0.80 8.08 -5.13
N SER A 3 -1.26 7.30 -6.10
CA SER A 3 -0.53 7.11 -7.34
C SER A 3 -1.23 7.77 -8.54
N ASN A 4 -2.54 7.73 -8.59
CA ASN A 4 -3.31 8.29 -9.71
C ASN A 4 -4.69 8.80 -9.25
N PRO A 5 -4.89 10.11 -9.06
CA PRO A 5 -6.19 10.69 -8.74
C PRO A 5 -7.07 10.91 -9.97
N LEU A 6 -6.54 10.84 -11.20
CA LEU A 6 -7.23 11.30 -12.42
C LEU A 6 -8.61 10.66 -12.64
N PRO A 7 -8.83 9.35 -12.49
CA PRO A 7 -10.16 8.78 -12.68
C PRO A 7 -11.21 9.27 -11.66
N ALA A 8 -10.76 9.77 -10.50
CA ALA A 8 -11.63 10.33 -9.47
C ALA A 8 -11.74 11.86 -9.53
N ALA A 9 -10.82 12.53 -10.22
CA ALA A 9 -10.70 13.97 -10.24
C ALA A 9 -11.98 14.71 -10.73
N PRO A 10 -12.70 14.26 -11.79
CA PRO A 10 -13.92 14.92 -12.23
C PRO A 10 -15.06 14.92 -11.21
N PHE A 11 -14.96 14.09 -10.14
CA PHE A 11 -15.94 14.05 -9.05
C PHE A 11 -15.55 14.92 -7.84
N ALA A 12 -14.40 15.59 -7.90
CA ALA A 12 -13.89 16.39 -6.80
C ALA A 12 -13.68 17.85 -7.25
N ASP A 13 -14.00 18.79 -6.36
CA ASP A 13 -13.70 20.19 -6.56
C ASP A 13 -12.21 20.48 -6.43
N VAL A 14 -11.59 19.86 -5.42
CA VAL A 14 -10.16 19.96 -5.14
C VAL A 14 -9.61 18.61 -4.65
N VAL A 15 -8.35 18.34 -4.93
CA VAL A 15 -7.62 17.17 -4.42
C VAL A 15 -6.30 17.64 -3.82
N VAL A 16 -6.06 17.31 -2.56
CA VAL A 16 -4.76 17.56 -1.93
C VAL A 16 -3.79 16.46 -2.36
N MET A 17 -2.72 16.87 -3.03
CA MET A 17 -1.65 16.01 -3.51
C MET A 17 -0.55 15.92 -2.46
N GLY A 18 -0.56 14.86 -1.65
CA GLY A 18 0.39 14.64 -0.57
C GLY A 18 -0.24 14.77 0.81
N GLU A 19 0.46 15.46 1.73
CA GLU A 19 0.09 15.56 3.13
C GLU A 19 -0.78 16.78 3.38
N GLY A 20 -1.84 16.61 4.17
CA GLY A 20 -2.93 17.57 4.28
C GLY A 20 -2.87 18.50 5.48
N GLU A 21 -1.97 18.27 6.43
CA GLU A 21 -2.01 18.90 7.75
C GLU A 21 -1.97 20.44 7.69
N GLU A 22 -1.19 21.01 6.78
CA GLU A 22 -1.11 22.47 6.60
C GLU A 22 -2.03 22.95 5.47
N VAL A 23 -2.29 22.11 4.49
CA VAL A 23 -3.05 22.47 3.29
C VAL A 23 -4.55 22.52 3.58
N VAL A 24 -5.08 21.55 4.34
CA VAL A 24 -6.53 21.47 4.59
C VAL A 24 -7.04 22.67 5.40
N PRO A 25 -6.42 23.09 6.52
CA PRO A 25 -6.83 24.31 7.23
C PRO A 25 -6.83 25.54 6.31
N ARG A 26 -5.76 25.70 5.51
CA ARG A 26 -5.66 26.82 4.57
C ARG A 26 -6.76 26.80 3.49
N LEU A 27 -7.16 25.61 3.02
CA LEU A 27 -8.28 25.48 2.11
C LEU A 27 -9.62 25.84 2.74
N LEU A 28 -9.81 25.51 4.02
CA LEU A 28 -11.03 25.85 4.76
C LEU A 28 -11.12 27.37 4.96
N ASP A 29 -10.03 28.02 5.41
CA ASP A 29 -9.98 29.48 5.56
C ASP A 29 -10.27 30.19 4.23
N LEU A 30 -9.70 29.68 3.14
CA LEU A 30 -9.94 30.21 1.80
C LEU A 30 -11.40 30.02 1.37
N TYR A 31 -11.99 28.85 1.65
CA TYR A 31 -13.38 28.56 1.32
C TYR A 31 -14.34 29.48 2.06
N GLU A 32 -14.09 29.72 3.35
CA GLU A 32 -14.92 30.62 4.18
C GLU A 32 -14.84 32.09 3.74
N SER A 33 -13.69 32.52 3.19
CA SER A 33 -13.46 33.89 2.74
C SER A 33 -13.77 34.15 1.25
N ALA A 34 -14.07 33.12 0.48
CA ALA A 34 -14.25 33.25 -0.96
C ALA A 34 -15.62 33.85 -1.33
N ASP A 35 -15.61 34.88 -2.16
CA ASP A 35 -16.84 35.54 -2.64
C ASP A 35 -17.63 34.69 -3.67
N SER A 36 -16.98 33.75 -4.32
CA SER A 36 -17.57 32.86 -5.32
C SER A 36 -16.80 31.54 -5.46
N ARG A 37 -17.50 30.52 -5.97
CA ARG A 37 -16.90 29.21 -6.26
C ARG A 37 -15.74 29.31 -7.25
N ASP A 38 -15.87 30.11 -8.28
CA ASP A 38 -14.81 30.31 -9.30
C ASP A 38 -13.60 31.06 -8.71
N GLY A 39 -13.85 32.01 -7.80
CA GLY A 39 -12.82 32.70 -7.03
C GLY A 39 -12.04 31.69 -6.18
N PHE A 40 -12.78 30.90 -5.41
CA PHE A 40 -12.18 29.82 -4.60
C PHE A 40 -11.30 28.90 -5.44
N TYR A 41 -11.76 28.43 -6.61
CA TYR A 41 -10.97 27.53 -7.45
C TYR A 41 -9.68 28.16 -7.96
N ARG A 42 -9.73 29.43 -8.39
CA ARG A 42 -8.54 30.15 -8.84
C ARG A 42 -7.50 30.28 -7.74
N ASP A 43 -7.94 30.67 -6.55
CA ASP A 43 -7.05 30.92 -5.41
C ASP A 43 -6.55 29.61 -4.79
N ALA A 44 -7.39 28.59 -4.71
CA ALA A 44 -6.99 27.24 -4.28
C ALA A 44 -5.92 26.64 -5.20
N ALA A 45 -6.03 26.86 -6.51
CA ALA A 45 -5.04 26.39 -7.49
C ALA A 45 -3.65 26.99 -7.30
N LEU A 46 -3.51 28.11 -6.58
CA LEU A 46 -2.22 28.71 -6.24
C LEU A 46 -1.57 28.11 -5.02
N ILE A 47 -2.29 27.30 -4.24
CA ILE A 47 -1.74 26.61 -3.05
C ILE A 47 -0.92 25.40 -3.52
N PRO A 48 0.37 25.30 -3.15
CA PRO A 48 1.18 24.13 -3.47
C PRO A 48 0.51 22.82 -3.04
N GLY A 49 0.48 21.82 -3.92
CA GLY A 49 -0.15 20.53 -3.65
C GLY A 49 -1.67 20.51 -3.74
N VAL A 50 -2.33 21.62 -4.07
CA VAL A 50 -3.78 21.65 -4.30
C VAL A 50 -4.06 21.52 -5.80
N TYR A 51 -4.54 20.37 -6.19
CA TYR A 51 -4.98 20.08 -7.54
C TYR A 51 -6.47 20.42 -7.69
N VAL A 52 -6.77 21.39 -8.57
CA VAL A 52 -8.12 21.81 -8.93
C VAL A 52 -8.39 21.32 -10.34
N PRO A 53 -9.24 20.30 -10.55
CA PRO A 53 -9.45 19.69 -11.86
C PRO A 53 -9.85 20.68 -12.96
N THR A 54 -10.75 21.61 -12.65
CA THR A 54 -11.24 22.63 -13.60
C THR A 54 -10.17 23.63 -14.04
N VAL A 55 -9.09 23.77 -13.26
CA VAL A 55 -7.97 24.69 -13.57
C VAL A 55 -6.79 23.94 -14.19
N HIS A 56 -6.44 22.77 -13.62
CA HIS A 56 -5.23 22.04 -13.99
C HIS A 56 -5.44 21.01 -15.11
N GLY A 57 -6.71 20.68 -15.45
CA GLY A 57 -6.99 19.59 -16.37
C GLY A 57 -6.40 18.26 -15.84
N GLU A 58 -5.87 17.43 -16.72
CA GLU A 58 -5.23 16.15 -16.35
C GLU A 58 -3.75 16.31 -15.88
N ARG A 59 -3.26 17.53 -15.72
CA ARG A 59 -1.89 17.78 -15.25
C ARG A 59 -1.80 17.58 -13.74
N LEU A 60 -1.12 16.52 -13.31
CA LEU A 60 -0.84 16.26 -11.90
C LEU A 60 0.21 17.23 -11.35
N LEU A 61 0.04 17.60 -10.09
CA LEU A 61 0.96 18.45 -9.36
C LEU A 61 1.95 17.61 -8.53
N PRO A 62 3.11 18.18 -8.18
CA PRO A 62 4.00 17.57 -7.19
C PRO A 62 3.30 17.36 -5.85
N VAL A 63 3.64 16.28 -5.16
CA VAL A 63 3.15 16.04 -3.79
C VAL A 63 3.82 16.98 -2.80
N VAL A 64 3.08 17.44 -1.80
CA VAL A 64 3.59 18.25 -0.70
C VAL A 64 3.81 17.43 0.56
N ALA A 65 4.75 17.84 1.39
CA ALA A 65 5.01 17.28 2.71
C ALA A 65 4.61 18.27 3.79
N ALA A 66 4.02 17.77 4.86
CA ALA A 66 3.76 18.56 6.07
C ALA A 66 5.04 18.79 6.89
N ASN A 67 5.03 19.82 7.72
CA ASN A 67 6.08 20.07 8.69
C ASN A 67 6.19 18.91 9.69
N ASN A 68 7.39 18.45 9.97
CA ASN A 68 7.63 17.37 10.94
C ASN A 68 7.13 17.69 12.35
N ALA A 69 7.00 18.96 12.72
CA ALA A 69 6.43 19.36 14.00
C ALA A 69 4.94 18.99 14.17
N LEU A 70 4.25 18.67 13.07
CA LEU A 70 2.85 18.22 13.07
C LEU A 70 2.71 16.70 13.19
N LEU A 71 3.82 15.97 13.26
CA LEU A 71 3.83 14.53 13.45
C LEU A 71 3.97 14.16 14.94
N PRO A 72 3.40 13.05 15.38
CA PRO A 72 2.64 12.04 14.64
C PRO A 72 1.20 12.46 14.34
N ALA A 73 0.63 11.95 13.24
CA ALA A 73 -0.81 11.99 13.07
C ALA A 73 -1.47 11.00 14.03
N VAL A 74 -2.62 11.42 14.59
CA VAL A 74 -3.34 10.67 15.61
C VAL A 74 -4.81 10.55 15.24
N GLY A 75 -5.37 9.34 15.37
CA GLY A 75 -6.79 9.08 15.13
C GLY A 75 -7.66 9.78 16.15
N GLN A 76 -8.45 10.76 15.72
CA GLN A 76 -9.31 11.56 16.60
C GLN A 76 -10.57 10.82 17.02
N ILE A 77 -10.99 9.80 16.29
CA ILE A 77 -12.24 9.07 16.53
C ILE A 77 -11.93 7.62 16.87
N ARG A 78 -12.37 7.19 18.05
CA ARG A 78 -12.43 5.79 18.44
C ARG A 78 -13.88 5.33 18.48
N THR A 79 -14.19 4.24 17.79
CA THR A 79 -15.57 3.74 17.68
C THR A 79 -15.58 2.20 17.63
N PRO A 80 -16.63 1.55 18.18
CA PRO A 80 -16.79 0.11 18.05
C PRO A 80 -17.26 -0.34 16.65
N HIS A 81 -17.61 0.60 15.77
CA HIS A 81 -18.24 0.33 14.46
C HIS A 81 -17.24 0.24 13.30
N THR A 82 -15.98 -0.07 13.56
CA THR A 82 -14.93 -0.28 12.55
C THR A 82 -14.24 -1.61 12.75
N GLU A 83 -13.48 -2.07 11.73
CA GLU A 83 -12.64 -3.28 11.84
C GLU A 83 -11.61 -3.16 12.99
N LEU A 84 -11.09 -1.94 13.22
CA LEU A 84 -10.17 -1.61 14.32
C LEU A 84 -10.96 -1.06 15.51
N ALA A 85 -11.99 -1.78 15.92
CA ALA A 85 -12.93 -1.36 16.94
C ALA A 85 -12.23 -0.87 18.22
N ASN A 86 -12.57 0.37 18.66
CA ASN A 86 -12.05 1.04 19.86
C ASN A 86 -10.51 1.15 19.91
N MET A 87 -9.81 1.06 18.78
CA MET A 87 -8.37 1.19 18.72
C MET A 87 -7.97 2.66 18.56
N HIS A 88 -7.06 3.13 19.41
CA HIS A 88 -6.40 4.40 19.23
C HIS A 88 -5.28 4.24 18.21
N LEU A 89 -5.35 4.97 17.11
CA LEU A 89 -4.36 4.89 16.03
C LEU A 89 -3.39 6.06 16.15
N VAL A 90 -2.10 5.76 16.12
CA VAL A 90 -1.03 6.76 16.11
C VAL A 90 0.02 6.39 15.06
N GLU A 91 0.44 7.38 14.29
CA GLU A 91 1.47 7.21 13.28
C GLU A 91 2.84 7.13 13.95
N SER A 92 3.53 6.00 13.80
CA SER A 92 4.89 5.84 14.33
C SER A 92 5.96 6.38 13.39
N GLU A 93 5.67 6.36 12.09
CA GLU A 93 6.53 6.88 11.04
C GLU A 93 5.72 7.20 9.79
N ARG A 94 6.23 8.10 8.98
CA ARG A 94 5.64 8.46 7.69
C ARG A 94 6.65 8.27 6.57
N GLY A 95 6.19 7.60 5.50
CA GLY A 95 7.03 7.27 4.36
C GLY A 95 7.78 5.97 4.52
N CYS A 96 8.74 5.71 3.63
CA CYS A 96 9.53 4.49 3.65
C CYS A 96 10.86 4.72 2.94
N HIS A 97 11.95 4.23 3.53
CA HIS A 97 13.29 4.30 2.95
C HIS A 97 13.60 3.15 1.98
N ARG A 98 12.71 2.14 1.91
CA ARG A 98 12.89 0.95 1.06
C ARG A 98 12.69 1.28 -0.42
N LYS A 99 13.27 0.44 -1.29
CA LYS A 99 13.30 0.66 -2.74
C LYS A 99 12.38 -0.28 -3.53
N CYS A 100 11.38 -0.90 -2.87
CA CYS A 100 10.48 -1.84 -3.55
C CYS A 100 9.89 -1.22 -4.82
N THR A 101 10.06 -1.92 -5.96
CA THR A 101 9.78 -1.37 -7.29
C THR A 101 8.29 -1.18 -7.57
N PHE A 102 7.43 -1.91 -6.88
CA PHE A 102 5.97 -1.85 -7.01
C PHE A 102 5.30 -0.83 -6.09
N CYS A 103 6.02 -0.30 -5.09
CA CYS A 103 5.42 0.43 -3.97
C CYS A 103 5.39 1.95 -4.22
N VAL A 104 4.24 2.56 -3.97
CA VAL A 104 4.02 4.00 -4.10
C VAL A 104 4.54 4.81 -2.91
N MET A 105 4.70 4.20 -1.73
CA MET A 105 4.94 4.92 -0.47
C MET A 105 6.18 5.81 -0.49
N ARG A 106 7.27 5.33 -1.03
CA ARG A 106 8.51 6.14 -1.13
C ARG A 106 8.32 7.42 -1.95
N ARG A 107 7.43 7.38 -2.94
CA ARG A 107 7.23 8.47 -3.91
C ARG A 107 6.09 9.40 -3.53
N SER A 108 5.09 8.86 -2.86
CA SER A 108 3.92 9.63 -2.42
C SER A 108 4.15 10.41 -1.12
N THR A 109 5.27 10.14 -0.43
CA THR A 109 5.65 10.78 0.83
C THR A 109 7.03 11.47 0.74
N ASN A 110 7.35 12.04 -0.43
CA ASN A 110 8.58 12.76 -0.72
C ASN A 110 9.90 11.98 -0.49
N GLY A 111 9.83 10.65 -0.62
CA GLY A 111 11.02 9.81 -0.77
C GLY A 111 11.84 9.56 0.49
N GLY A 112 11.29 9.79 1.67
CA GLY A 112 11.97 9.56 2.94
C GLY A 112 11.15 8.75 3.92
N MET A 113 11.75 8.48 5.07
CA MET A 113 11.09 7.97 6.25
C MET A 113 11.29 8.99 7.38
N ARG A 114 10.22 9.52 7.91
CA ARG A 114 10.20 10.48 9.01
C ARG A 114 9.64 9.79 10.24
N LEU A 115 10.40 9.81 11.33
CA LEU A 115 10.10 9.09 12.56
C LEU A 115 9.43 10.02 13.56
N ALA A 116 8.37 9.56 14.21
CA ALA A 116 7.86 10.18 15.43
C ALA A 116 8.69 9.72 16.64
N SER A 117 8.92 10.59 17.62
CA SER A 117 9.65 10.17 18.81
C SER A 117 8.79 9.27 19.72
N PRO A 118 9.40 8.36 20.50
CA PRO A 118 8.65 7.56 21.45
C PRO A 118 7.80 8.40 22.40
N GLU A 119 8.33 9.53 22.86
CA GLU A 119 7.64 10.45 23.79
C GLU A 119 6.39 11.04 23.13
N ALA A 120 6.50 11.46 21.85
CA ALA A 120 5.36 12.01 21.11
C ALA A 120 4.29 10.94 20.87
N ILE A 121 4.70 9.71 20.50
CA ILE A 121 3.77 8.60 20.29
C ILE A 121 3.06 8.24 21.60
N VAL A 122 3.81 7.96 22.66
CA VAL A 122 3.25 7.52 23.95
C VAL A 122 2.43 8.62 24.59
N GLY A 123 2.90 9.88 24.53
CA GLY A 123 2.20 11.05 25.07
C GLY A 123 0.88 11.37 24.35
N SER A 124 0.69 10.88 23.12
CA SER A 124 -0.56 11.04 22.37
C SER A 124 -1.64 10.03 22.76
N ILE A 125 -1.31 8.98 23.53
CA ILE A 125 -2.23 7.90 23.86
C ILE A 125 -3.13 8.33 25.04
N PRO A 126 -4.45 8.44 24.85
CA PRO A 126 -5.37 8.74 25.94
C PRO A 126 -5.35 7.68 27.05
N GLU A 127 -5.57 8.10 28.31
CA GLU A 127 -5.55 7.21 29.48
C GLU A 127 -6.54 6.04 29.34
N ASP A 128 -7.70 6.31 28.76
CA ASP A 128 -8.77 5.34 28.55
C ASP A 128 -8.58 4.42 27.33
N ALA A 129 -7.53 4.62 26.53
CA ALA A 129 -7.24 3.77 25.36
C ALA A 129 -6.69 2.42 25.81
N ARG A 130 -7.45 1.34 25.63
CA ARG A 130 -7.04 -0.02 25.94
C ARG A 130 -6.29 -0.69 24.80
N ARG A 131 -6.50 -0.24 23.58
CA ARG A 131 -5.91 -0.78 22.34
C ARG A 131 -5.22 0.33 21.58
N VAL A 132 -3.97 0.15 21.23
CA VAL A 132 -3.15 1.12 20.49
C VAL A 132 -2.66 0.50 19.19
N GLY A 133 -2.99 1.11 18.07
CA GLY A 133 -2.52 0.72 16.76
C GLY A 133 -1.40 1.64 16.27
N LEU A 134 -0.20 1.12 16.08
CA LEU A 134 0.86 1.84 15.42
C LEU A 134 0.69 1.73 13.91
N VAL A 135 0.51 2.85 13.24
CA VAL A 135 0.34 2.91 11.78
C VAL A 135 1.57 3.51 11.12
N GLY A 136 1.83 3.06 9.89
CA GLY A 136 2.95 3.49 9.09
C GLY A 136 3.24 2.50 7.96
N ALA A 137 4.06 2.91 7.00
CA ALA A 137 4.42 2.06 5.86
C ALA A 137 5.53 1.04 6.18
N ALA A 138 6.30 1.28 7.24
CA ALA A 138 7.46 0.49 7.62
C ALA A 138 7.68 0.46 9.13
N VAL A 139 6.61 0.27 9.91
CA VAL A 139 6.63 0.32 11.40
C VAL A 139 7.75 -0.53 11.99
N SER A 140 8.00 -1.74 11.43
CA SER A 140 9.07 -2.61 11.88
C SER A 140 10.50 -2.11 11.60
N ASP A 141 10.64 -1.05 10.82
CA ASP A 141 11.94 -0.38 10.57
C ASP A 141 12.19 0.80 11.52
N HIS A 142 11.24 1.13 12.41
CA HIS A 142 11.42 2.18 13.42
C HIS A 142 12.50 1.77 14.44
N PRO A 143 13.60 2.53 14.58
CA PRO A 143 14.76 2.11 15.39
C PRO A 143 14.45 1.98 16.88
N LYS A 144 13.42 2.67 17.36
CA LYS A 144 12.97 2.62 18.76
C LYS A 144 11.65 1.88 18.95
N LEU A 145 11.30 0.98 18.02
CA LEU A 145 10.04 0.24 18.09
C LEU A 145 9.87 -0.54 19.41
N HIS A 146 10.92 -1.16 19.90
CA HIS A 146 10.87 -1.92 21.16
C HIS A 146 10.58 -1.02 22.38
N GLU A 147 11.15 0.18 22.40
CA GLU A 147 10.89 1.19 23.46
C GLU A 147 9.40 1.61 23.44
N ILE A 148 8.88 1.92 22.28
CA ILE A 148 7.47 2.30 22.08
C ILE A 148 6.54 1.16 22.52
N LEU A 149 6.78 -0.04 22.01
CA LEU A 149 5.95 -1.21 22.35
C LEU A 149 6.00 -1.55 23.83
N ARG A 150 7.18 -1.45 24.47
CA ARG A 150 7.33 -1.70 25.90
C ARG A 150 6.51 -0.69 26.70
N ALA A 151 6.57 0.58 26.39
CA ALA A 151 5.78 1.62 27.08
C ALA A 151 4.27 1.37 26.97
N ILE A 152 3.79 0.91 25.81
CA ILE A 152 2.38 0.56 25.60
C ILE A 152 1.98 -0.66 26.42
N VAL A 153 2.76 -1.73 26.33
CA VAL A 153 2.46 -3.03 26.96
C VAL A 153 2.60 -2.97 28.48
N ASP A 154 3.59 -2.24 29.01
CA ASP A 154 3.77 -2.04 30.45
C ASP A 154 2.66 -1.20 31.09
N SER A 155 1.89 -0.47 30.26
CA SER A 155 0.66 0.25 30.67
C SER A 155 -0.61 -0.63 30.57
N ASP A 156 -0.48 -1.96 30.47
CA ASP A 156 -1.59 -2.92 30.34
C ASP A 156 -2.51 -2.65 29.13
N ARG A 157 -1.89 -2.29 27.99
CA ARG A 157 -2.59 -2.03 26.72
C ARG A 157 -2.26 -3.07 25.66
N GLU A 158 -3.24 -3.38 24.81
CA GLU A 158 -3.05 -4.17 23.63
C GLU A 158 -2.41 -3.34 22.52
N VAL A 159 -1.60 -3.99 21.67
CA VAL A 159 -0.99 -3.37 20.50
C VAL A 159 -1.53 -3.94 19.19
N GLY A 160 -1.71 -3.08 18.20
CA GLY A 160 -1.96 -3.42 16.81
C GLY A 160 -0.83 -2.87 15.94
N LEU A 161 -0.34 -3.68 15.02
CA LEU A 161 0.63 -3.27 14.01
C LEU A 161 0.14 -3.70 12.63
N SER A 162 0.56 -2.98 11.59
CA SER A 162 0.44 -3.45 10.21
C SER A 162 1.32 -4.69 9.97
N SER A 163 1.45 -5.14 8.73
CA SER A 163 2.36 -6.24 8.38
C SER A 163 3.80 -5.91 8.74
N LEU A 164 4.49 -6.90 9.29
CA LEU A 164 5.88 -6.79 9.70
C LEU A 164 6.83 -7.26 8.59
N ARG A 165 8.07 -6.84 8.66
CA ARG A 165 9.14 -7.42 7.86
C ARG A 165 9.75 -8.62 8.59
N ALA A 166 9.89 -9.74 7.90
CA ALA A 166 10.42 -10.97 8.47
C ALA A 166 11.88 -10.82 8.96
N ASP A 167 12.69 -10.01 8.26
CA ASP A 167 14.10 -9.75 8.61
C ASP A 167 14.27 -8.82 9.83
N ARG A 168 13.17 -8.31 10.40
CA ARG A 168 13.17 -7.47 11.62
C ARG A 168 12.66 -8.17 12.85
N LEU A 169 12.18 -9.40 12.70
CA LEU A 169 11.72 -10.20 13.83
C LEU A 169 12.89 -10.63 14.71
N ASN A 170 12.70 -10.56 16.02
CA ASN A 170 13.63 -11.03 17.01
C ASN A 170 12.88 -11.42 18.31
N PRO A 171 13.51 -12.13 19.25
CA PRO A 171 12.84 -12.61 20.47
C PRO A 171 12.20 -11.50 21.31
N GLU A 172 12.86 -10.33 21.42
CA GLU A 172 12.33 -9.21 22.20
C GLU A 172 11.04 -8.67 21.57
N LEU A 173 11.04 -8.41 20.24
CA LEU A 173 9.85 -7.98 19.53
C LEU A 173 8.71 -8.98 19.69
N MET A 174 8.99 -10.27 19.53
CA MET A 174 7.99 -11.33 19.66
C MET A 174 7.39 -11.40 21.06
N THR A 175 8.19 -11.23 22.10
CA THR A 175 7.73 -11.14 23.49
C THR A 175 6.78 -9.96 23.70
N LEU A 176 7.14 -8.78 23.20
CA LEU A 176 6.31 -7.57 23.30
C LEU A 176 4.98 -7.73 22.54
N LEU A 177 5.03 -8.31 21.35
CA LEU A 177 3.81 -8.59 20.57
C LEU A 177 2.89 -9.58 21.28
N GLN A 178 3.44 -10.66 21.85
CA GLN A 178 2.68 -11.65 22.61
C GLN A 178 2.01 -11.01 23.83
N ARG A 179 2.76 -10.24 24.64
CA ARG A 179 2.24 -9.48 25.78
C ARG A 179 1.17 -8.47 25.36
N GLY A 180 1.34 -7.81 24.22
CA GLY A 180 0.38 -6.89 23.61
C GLY A 180 -0.84 -7.55 22.97
N GLY A 181 -1.06 -8.85 23.15
CA GLY A 181 -2.25 -9.55 22.69
C GLY A 181 -2.22 -10.03 21.24
N TYR A 182 -1.07 -9.98 20.56
CA TYR A 182 -0.94 -10.47 19.19
C TYR A 182 -1.25 -11.97 19.10
N ARG A 183 -2.04 -12.36 18.11
CA ARG A 183 -2.45 -13.74 17.86
C ARG A 183 -2.08 -14.25 16.46
N THR A 184 -1.74 -13.35 15.55
CA THR A 184 -1.40 -13.68 14.18
C THR A 184 -0.16 -12.92 13.77
N LEU A 185 0.88 -13.61 13.37
CA LEU A 185 2.09 -12.99 12.85
C LEU A 185 1.90 -12.72 11.36
N THR A 186 1.73 -11.46 10.99
CA THR A 186 1.53 -11.07 9.59
C THR A 186 2.81 -10.48 9.00
N VAL A 187 3.28 -11.08 7.91
CA VAL A 187 4.54 -10.72 7.25
C VAL A 187 4.29 -10.44 5.76
N ALA A 188 4.88 -9.37 5.24
CA ALA A 188 4.83 -9.02 3.84
C ALA A 188 5.98 -9.69 3.06
N MET A 189 5.66 -10.74 2.32
CA MET A 189 6.58 -11.48 1.46
C MET A 189 6.70 -10.81 0.07
N ASP A 190 5.59 -10.37 -0.49
CA ASP A 190 5.34 -9.66 -1.75
C ASP A 190 5.67 -10.46 -3.04
N GLY A 191 6.82 -11.09 -3.18
CA GLY A 191 7.15 -11.94 -4.35
C GLY A 191 6.97 -13.43 -4.03
N CYS A 192 6.47 -14.21 -5.00
CA CYS A 192 6.18 -15.64 -4.82
C CYS A 192 7.45 -16.48 -4.61
N SER A 193 8.58 -16.15 -5.25
CA SER A 193 9.88 -16.81 -5.08
C SER A 193 10.94 -15.86 -4.52
N GLU A 194 12.09 -16.39 -4.09
CA GLU A 194 13.22 -15.55 -3.68
C GLU A 194 13.75 -14.74 -4.86
N ARG A 195 13.74 -15.30 -6.07
CA ARG A 195 14.08 -14.60 -7.30
C ARG A 195 13.14 -13.40 -7.51
N MET A 196 11.83 -13.60 -7.39
CA MET A 196 10.85 -12.52 -7.55
C MET A 196 11.01 -11.45 -6.46
N ARG A 197 11.29 -11.82 -5.21
CA ARG A 197 11.55 -10.85 -4.14
C ARG A 197 12.78 -9.98 -4.43
N LYS A 198 13.82 -10.56 -5.03
CA LYS A 198 15.01 -9.79 -5.49
C LYS A 198 14.66 -8.81 -6.62
N LEU A 199 13.91 -9.26 -7.65
CA LEU A 199 13.46 -8.40 -8.76
C LEU A 199 12.58 -7.24 -8.25
N LEU A 200 11.72 -7.50 -7.29
CA LEU A 200 10.86 -6.49 -6.67
C LEU A 200 11.59 -5.59 -5.65
N HIS A 201 12.89 -5.78 -5.45
CA HIS A 201 13.70 -5.09 -4.43
C HIS A 201 13.10 -5.19 -3.02
N LYS A 202 12.46 -6.33 -2.71
CA LYS A 202 11.86 -6.57 -1.39
C LYS A 202 12.90 -6.98 -0.35
N GLU A 203 13.99 -7.62 -0.77
CA GLU A 203 15.13 -8.03 0.08
C GLU A 203 14.75 -8.98 1.26
N ILE A 204 13.65 -9.70 1.14
CA ILE A 204 13.25 -10.76 2.08
C ILE A 204 13.69 -12.11 1.51
N ARG A 205 14.54 -12.84 2.26
CA ARG A 205 15.03 -14.17 1.90
C ARG A 205 14.19 -15.26 2.58
N GLU A 206 14.28 -16.48 2.10
CA GLU A 206 13.57 -17.64 2.67
C GLU A 206 13.91 -17.84 4.13
N VAL A 207 15.18 -17.75 4.52
CA VAL A 207 15.62 -17.89 5.93
C VAL A 207 14.91 -16.92 6.88
N HIS A 208 14.52 -15.73 6.42
CA HIS A 208 13.77 -14.79 7.24
C HIS A 208 12.32 -15.27 7.45
N LEU A 209 11.72 -15.87 6.42
CA LEU A 209 10.35 -16.38 6.46
C LEU A 209 10.27 -17.68 7.28
N GLU A 210 11.28 -18.55 7.18
CA GLU A 210 11.44 -19.71 8.05
C GLU A 210 11.59 -19.30 9.51
N GLY A 211 12.44 -18.30 9.78
CA GLY A 211 12.58 -17.71 11.11
C GLY A 211 11.25 -17.18 11.65
N ALA A 212 10.45 -16.53 10.79
CA ALA A 212 9.11 -16.07 11.16
C ALA A 212 8.16 -17.23 11.51
N ALA A 213 8.26 -18.38 10.80
CA ALA A 213 7.47 -19.58 11.12
C ALA A 213 7.86 -20.18 12.47
N HIS A 214 9.17 -20.25 12.77
CA HIS A 214 9.66 -20.70 14.06
C HIS A 214 9.20 -19.79 15.20
N TYR A 215 9.30 -18.46 15.02
CA TYR A 215 8.76 -17.49 15.99
C TYR A 215 7.25 -17.63 16.16
N ALA A 216 6.50 -17.80 15.07
CA ALA A 216 5.05 -17.99 15.17
C ALA A 216 4.69 -19.22 16.03
N ARG A 217 5.43 -20.32 15.89
CA ARG A 217 5.27 -21.53 16.72
C ARG A 217 5.68 -21.28 18.15
N GLU A 218 6.88 -20.75 18.38
CA GLU A 218 7.47 -20.54 19.71
C GLU A 218 6.63 -19.62 20.59
N TYR A 219 6.11 -18.53 20.00
CA TYR A 219 5.30 -17.54 20.72
C TYR A 219 3.79 -17.79 20.65
N GLY A 220 3.37 -18.99 20.22
CA GLY A 220 1.96 -19.42 20.25
C GLY A 220 1.02 -18.62 19.34
N MET A 221 1.51 -18.12 18.21
CA MET A 221 0.68 -17.47 17.21
C MET A 221 -0.24 -18.48 16.52
N ARG A 222 -1.47 -18.08 16.25
CA ARG A 222 -2.46 -18.93 15.56
C ARG A 222 -2.04 -19.27 14.13
N TYR A 223 -1.46 -18.27 13.43
CA TYR A 223 -1.04 -18.35 12.04
C TYR A 223 0.20 -17.51 11.81
N LEU A 224 1.06 -17.98 10.91
CA LEU A 224 1.92 -17.12 10.12
C LEU A 224 1.15 -16.72 8.86
N LYS A 225 0.82 -15.45 8.72
CA LYS A 225 0.13 -14.91 7.55
C LYS A 225 1.11 -14.21 6.63
N LEU A 226 1.20 -14.69 5.39
CA LEU A 226 2.08 -14.14 4.37
C LEU A 226 1.26 -13.40 3.31
N TYR A 227 1.58 -12.13 3.09
CA TYR A 227 1.04 -11.37 1.96
C TYR A 227 1.99 -11.42 0.77
N LEU A 228 1.47 -11.72 -0.40
CA LEU A 228 2.24 -11.77 -1.64
C LEU A 228 1.39 -11.40 -2.86
N MET A 229 2.09 -11.14 -3.96
CA MET A 229 1.48 -10.89 -5.27
C MET A 229 1.82 -12.03 -6.24
N VAL A 230 0.94 -12.23 -7.23
CA VAL A 230 1.15 -13.10 -8.40
C VAL A 230 0.89 -12.33 -9.68
N GLY A 231 1.49 -12.76 -10.78
CA GLY A 231 1.37 -12.08 -12.08
C GLY A 231 2.21 -10.82 -12.16
N ALA A 232 3.28 -10.71 -11.37
CA ALA A 232 4.27 -9.65 -11.51
C ALA A 232 5.08 -9.82 -12.81
N PRO A 233 5.66 -8.73 -13.37
CA PRO A 233 6.54 -8.84 -14.54
C PRO A 233 7.64 -9.87 -14.30
N ASP A 234 7.95 -10.65 -15.34
CA ASP A 234 8.96 -11.71 -15.35
C ASP A 234 8.71 -12.89 -14.39
N GLU A 235 7.52 -13.00 -13.79
CA GLU A 235 7.10 -14.16 -13.02
C GLU A 235 6.91 -15.38 -13.92
N THR A 236 7.40 -16.54 -13.51
CA THR A 236 7.33 -17.81 -14.23
C THR A 236 6.58 -18.88 -13.45
N ASP A 237 6.22 -19.98 -14.11
CA ASP A 237 5.62 -21.15 -13.46
C ASP A 237 6.53 -21.81 -12.40
N ASP A 238 7.87 -21.67 -12.56
CA ASP A 238 8.84 -22.15 -11.58
C ASP A 238 8.77 -21.34 -10.29
N ASP A 239 8.59 -20.03 -10.37
CA ASP A 239 8.41 -19.17 -9.18
C ASP A 239 7.17 -19.57 -8.38
N VAL A 240 6.08 -19.90 -9.09
CA VAL A 240 4.84 -20.39 -8.45
C VAL A 240 5.05 -21.77 -7.84
N SER A 241 5.85 -22.63 -8.48
CA SER A 241 6.19 -23.96 -7.95
C SER A 241 7.04 -23.84 -6.67
N GLU A 242 8.01 -22.92 -6.65
CA GLU A 242 8.81 -22.58 -5.46
C GLU A 242 7.91 -22.11 -4.31
N LEU A 243 6.97 -21.20 -4.57
CA LEU A 243 5.99 -20.75 -3.56
C LEU A 243 5.24 -21.93 -2.93
N ILE A 244 4.73 -22.85 -3.77
CA ILE A 244 3.94 -24.00 -3.31
C ILE A 244 4.79 -24.94 -2.45
N ALA A 245 6.02 -25.25 -2.88
CA ALA A 245 6.96 -26.06 -2.14
C ALA A 245 7.30 -25.41 -0.78
N PHE A 246 7.64 -24.14 -0.80
CA PHE A 246 8.01 -23.37 0.38
C PHE A 246 6.84 -23.22 1.37
N ALA A 247 5.64 -22.98 0.90
CA ALA A 247 4.45 -22.92 1.76
C ALA A 247 4.19 -24.27 2.47
N ARG A 248 4.45 -25.42 1.80
CA ARG A 248 4.38 -26.74 2.41
C ARG A 248 5.43 -26.94 3.50
N GLU A 249 6.64 -26.44 3.30
CA GLU A 249 7.73 -26.48 4.30
C GLU A 249 7.37 -25.66 5.53
N LEU A 250 6.94 -24.42 5.36
CA LEU A 250 6.50 -23.56 6.46
C LEU A 250 5.32 -24.16 7.23
N SER A 251 4.39 -24.82 6.52
CA SER A 251 3.21 -25.44 7.14
C SER A 251 3.56 -26.65 8.04
N ARG A 252 4.76 -27.24 7.91
CA ARG A 252 5.27 -28.25 8.84
C ARG A 252 5.74 -27.63 10.16
N ILE A 253 6.06 -26.34 10.17
CA ILE A 253 6.55 -25.61 11.33
C ILE A 253 5.36 -25.02 12.11
N CYS A 254 4.46 -24.29 11.45
CA CYS A 254 3.31 -23.64 12.06
C CYS A 254 2.15 -23.54 11.06
N PRO A 255 0.90 -23.29 11.50
CA PRO A 255 -0.20 -23.00 10.58
C PRO A 255 0.09 -21.77 9.71
N VAL A 256 -0.08 -21.91 8.40
CA VAL A 256 0.20 -20.85 7.41
C VAL A 256 -1.08 -20.37 6.75
N ALA A 257 -1.19 -19.06 6.58
CA ALA A 257 -2.22 -18.43 5.75
C ALA A 257 -1.56 -17.56 4.66
N LEU A 258 -1.99 -17.72 3.41
CA LEU A 258 -1.51 -16.91 2.29
C LEU A 258 -2.60 -15.90 1.89
N GLY A 259 -2.27 -14.62 1.92
CA GLY A 259 -3.08 -13.54 1.35
C GLY A 259 -2.49 -13.14 0.00
N ILE A 260 -3.13 -13.54 -1.10
CA ILE A 260 -2.58 -13.40 -2.44
C ILE A 260 -3.38 -12.36 -3.22
N ALA A 261 -2.68 -11.35 -3.75
CA ALA A 261 -3.25 -10.36 -4.66
C ALA A 261 -2.61 -10.46 -6.05
N PRO A 262 -3.37 -10.29 -7.14
CA PRO A 262 -2.76 -10.08 -8.45
C PRO A 262 -1.94 -8.78 -8.45
N PHE A 263 -0.80 -8.78 -9.13
CA PHE A 263 -0.01 -7.58 -9.32
C PHE A 263 -0.78 -6.53 -10.13
N VAL A 264 -0.79 -5.31 -9.65
CA VAL A 264 -1.36 -4.14 -10.33
C VAL A 264 -0.32 -3.04 -10.37
N ALA A 265 0.14 -2.70 -11.58
CA ALA A 265 1.07 -1.59 -11.78
C ALA A 265 0.47 -0.28 -11.26
N LYS A 266 1.24 0.45 -10.46
CA LYS A 266 0.85 1.75 -9.90
C LYS A 266 1.66 2.86 -10.56
N ARG A 267 1.01 3.97 -10.88
CA ARG A 267 1.72 5.16 -11.34
C ARG A 267 2.71 5.65 -10.29
N ASN A 268 3.73 6.35 -10.73
CA ASN A 268 4.81 6.85 -9.88
C ASN A 268 5.63 5.75 -9.18
N THR A 269 5.69 4.55 -9.76
CA THR A 269 6.56 3.47 -9.30
C THR A 269 7.49 3.03 -10.42
N PRO A 270 8.63 2.36 -10.15
CA PRO A 270 9.47 1.78 -11.20
C PRO A 270 8.75 0.80 -12.12
N LEU A 271 7.71 0.12 -11.60
CA LEU A 271 6.86 -0.78 -12.37
C LEU A 271 5.60 -0.10 -12.92
N ASP A 272 5.62 1.25 -13.04
CA ASP A 272 4.55 1.97 -13.75
C ASP A 272 4.42 1.45 -15.17
N ARG A 273 3.19 1.38 -15.67
CA ARG A 273 2.86 0.92 -17.05
C ARG A 273 3.20 -0.53 -17.38
N GLN A 274 3.70 -1.31 -16.44
CA GLN A 274 3.82 -2.74 -16.68
C GLN A 274 2.43 -3.32 -16.95
N PRO A 275 2.26 -4.13 -18.00
CA PRO A 275 0.96 -4.67 -18.38
C PRO A 275 0.43 -5.59 -17.28
N PHE A 276 -0.89 -5.61 -17.13
CA PHE A 276 -1.56 -6.63 -16.33
C PHE A 276 -1.39 -8.00 -16.98
N ALA A 277 -1.02 -9.01 -16.20
CA ALA A 277 -0.70 -10.36 -16.72
C ALA A 277 -1.89 -11.09 -17.39
N GLY A 278 -3.08 -10.48 -17.33
CA GLY A 278 -4.31 -11.01 -17.90
C GLY A 278 -5.16 -11.78 -16.89
N ILE A 279 -6.47 -11.62 -17.00
CA ILE A 279 -7.43 -12.23 -16.05
C ILE A 279 -7.28 -13.76 -16.02
N LYS A 280 -7.36 -14.40 -17.20
CA LYS A 280 -7.30 -15.88 -17.27
C LYS A 280 -5.97 -16.48 -16.82
N PRO A 281 -4.79 -15.95 -17.20
CA PRO A 281 -3.53 -16.42 -16.64
C PRO A 281 -3.48 -16.33 -15.12
N VAL A 282 -3.86 -15.19 -14.55
CA VAL A 282 -3.86 -14.99 -13.10
C VAL A 282 -4.88 -15.93 -12.41
N GLU A 283 -6.09 -16.08 -12.95
CA GLU A 283 -7.07 -17.05 -12.42
C GLU A 283 -6.46 -18.46 -12.37
N ARG A 284 -5.80 -18.93 -13.45
CA ARG A 284 -5.14 -20.25 -13.47
C ARG A 284 -4.06 -20.41 -12.41
N THR A 285 -3.24 -19.37 -12.21
CA THR A 285 -2.19 -19.37 -11.17
C THR A 285 -2.81 -19.47 -9.78
N LEU A 286 -3.84 -18.66 -9.48
CA LEU A 286 -4.54 -18.70 -8.19
C LEU A 286 -5.24 -20.03 -7.94
N GLU A 287 -5.90 -20.59 -8.95
CA GLU A 287 -6.55 -21.91 -8.88
C GLU A 287 -5.52 -23.02 -8.64
N ARG A 288 -4.35 -22.96 -9.30
CA ARG A 288 -3.26 -23.91 -9.09
C ARG A 288 -2.77 -23.87 -7.65
N ILE A 289 -2.45 -22.67 -7.12
CA ILE A 289 -2.00 -22.50 -5.74
C ILE A 289 -3.07 -23.02 -4.75
N GLY A 290 -4.32 -22.63 -4.92
CA GLY A 290 -5.41 -23.07 -4.05
C GLY A 290 -5.65 -24.58 -4.08
N ARG A 291 -5.52 -25.21 -5.25
CA ARG A 291 -5.65 -26.66 -5.40
C ARG A 291 -4.49 -27.41 -4.74
N GLU A 292 -3.26 -26.99 -5.00
CA GLU A 292 -2.05 -27.68 -4.54
C GLU A 292 -1.75 -27.48 -3.05
N LEU A 293 -2.27 -26.40 -2.44
CA LEU A 293 -2.15 -26.14 -1.00
C LEU A 293 -3.41 -26.50 -0.20
N ARG A 294 -4.39 -27.13 -0.82
CA ARG A 294 -5.62 -27.56 -0.14
C ARG A 294 -5.29 -28.50 1.02
N GLY A 295 -5.76 -28.13 2.23
CA GLY A 295 -5.47 -28.90 3.46
C GLY A 295 -4.07 -28.69 4.03
N VAL A 296 -3.24 -27.85 3.39
CA VAL A 296 -1.88 -27.54 3.84
C VAL A 296 -1.82 -26.11 4.39
N ALA A 297 -2.34 -25.13 3.67
CA ALA A 297 -2.37 -23.73 4.07
C ALA A 297 -3.74 -23.10 3.77
N ASP A 298 -4.13 -22.08 4.54
CA ASP A 298 -5.32 -21.26 4.25
C ASP A 298 -4.99 -20.26 3.13
N VAL A 299 -5.52 -20.47 1.93
CA VAL A 299 -5.25 -19.62 0.77
C VAL A 299 -6.44 -18.69 0.52
N ARG A 300 -6.19 -17.38 0.65
CA ARG A 300 -7.17 -16.32 0.37
C ARG A 300 -6.63 -15.42 -0.72
N SER A 301 -7.32 -15.40 -1.86
CA SER A 301 -6.93 -14.56 -2.98
C SER A 301 -7.96 -13.48 -3.28
N THR A 302 -7.49 -12.34 -3.77
CA THR A 302 -8.35 -11.33 -4.37
C THR A 302 -8.64 -11.68 -5.83
N SER A 303 -9.76 -11.16 -6.34
CA SER A 303 -10.24 -11.50 -7.69
C SER A 303 -9.35 -10.90 -8.78
N ALA A 304 -8.89 -11.71 -9.74
CA ALA A 304 -8.19 -11.26 -10.92
C ALA A 304 -9.01 -10.27 -11.78
N ARG A 305 -10.33 -10.41 -11.79
CA ARG A 305 -11.26 -9.51 -12.50
C ARG A 305 -11.26 -8.12 -11.87
N TRP A 306 -11.35 -8.04 -10.55
CA TRP A 306 -11.32 -6.77 -9.85
C TRP A 306 -9.93 -6.15 -9.86
N ALA A 307 -8.87 -6.93 -9.82
CA ALA A 307 -7.50 -6.44 -10.01
C ALA A 307 -7.30 -5.85 -11.43
N TRP A 308 -7.93 -6.40 -12.47
CA TRP A 308 -7.92 -5.80 -13.80
C TRP A 308 -8.67 -4.45 -13.85
N VAL A 309 -9.80 -4.32 -13.15
CA VAL A 309 -10.50 -3.01 -13.03
C VAL A 309 -9.61 -2.01 -12.29
N GLU A 310 -8.99 -2.44 -11.18
CA GLU A 310 -8.04 -1.62 -10.42
C GLU A 310 -6.85 -1.19 -11.29
N TYR A 311 -6.32 -2.09 -12.12
CA TYR A 311 -5.24 -1.78 -13.08
C TYR A 311 -5.68 -0.70 -14.07
N ALA A 312 -6.84 -0.85 -14.68
CA ALA A 312 -7.37 0.15 -15.62
C ALA A 312 -7.48 1.52 -14.94
N LEU A 313 -8.07 1.59 -13.75
CA LEU A 313 -8.19 2.84 -12.98
C LEU A 313 -6.82 3.37 -12.53
N ALA A 314 -5.89 2.50 -12.12
CA ALA A 314 -4.55 2.91 -11.71
C ALA A 314 -3.74 3.52 -12.86
N GLN A 315 -4.02 3.13 -14.11
CA GLN A 315 -3.30 3.57 -15.30
C GLN A 315 -4.08 4.58 -16.16
N GLY A 316 -5.38 4.77 -15.92
CA GLY A 316 -6.24 5.62 -16.73
C GLY A 316 -6.21 7.10 -16.38
N GLY A 317 -6.86 7.89 -17.25
CA GLY A 317 -7.07 9.33 -17.09
C GLY A 317 -8.52 9.68 -16.73
N TRP A 318 -8.97 10.88 -17.11
CA TRP A 318 -10.33 11.35 -16.88
C TRP A 318 -11.39 10.55 -17.63
N ASP A 319 -11.03 9.97 -18.77
CA ASP A 319 -11.87 9.06 -19.55
C ASP A 319 -12.44 7.92 -18.69
N LEU A 320 -11.72 7.46 -17.70
CA LEU A 320 -12.18 6.41 -16.79
C LEU A 320 -13.17 6.89 -15.72
N SER A 321 -13.37 8.19 -15.54
CA SER A 321 -14.49 8.70 -14.74
C SER A 321 -15.83 8.42 -15.40
N GLU A 322 -15.92 8.60 -16.72
CA GLU A 322 -17.13 8.24 -17.49
C GLU A 322 -17.38 6.72 -17.45
N ALA A 323 -16.32 5.92 -17.55
CA ALA A 323 -16.42 4.48 -17.38
C ALA A 323 -16.95 4.12 -15.98
N ALA A 324 -16.52 4.80 -14.92
CA ALA A 324 -17.00 4.59 -13.57
C ALA A 324 -18.50 4.92 -13.41
N ILE A 325 -18.95 6.03 -13.99
CA ILE A 325 -20.38 6.41 -14.01
C ILE A 325 -21.21 5.37 -14.75
N GLU A 326 -20.77 4.95 -15.93
CA GLU A 326 -21.48 3.98 -16.74
C GLU A 326 -21.54 2.62 -16.02
N ALA A 327 -20.44 2.15 -15.47
CA ALA A 327 -20.38 0.91 -14.71
C ALA A 327 -21.31 0.95 -13.49
N TRP A 328 -21.32 2.06 -12.74
CA TRP A 328 -22.21 2.25 -11.60
C TRP A 328 -23.69 2.23 -12.02
N ARG A 329 -24.07 2.95 -13.09
CA ARG A 329 -25.43 2.92 -13.65
C ARG A 329 -25.84 1.52 -14.13
N GLY A 330 -24.87 0.75 -14.62
CA GLY A 330 -25.03 -0.66 -15.00
C GLY A 330 -25.05 -1.65 -13.83
N GLY A 331 -25.16 -1.18 -12.58
CA GLY A 331 -25.25 -2.01 -11.37
C GLY A 331 -23.89 -2.41 -10.77
N GLY A 332 -22.78 -1.89 -11.27
CA GLY A 332 -21.43 -2.06 -10.69
C GLY A 332 -20.82 -3.45 -10.83
N ALA A 333 -21.48 -4.40 -11.50
CA ALA A 333 -20.92 -5.74 -11.73
C ALA A 333 -19.72 -5.71 -12.68
N PHE A 334 -18.84 -6.71 -12.60
CA PHE A 334 -17.65 -6.79 -13.46
C PHE A 334 -17.96 -6.66 -14.96
N ALA A 335 -19.06 -7.21 -15.43
CA ALA A 335 -19.46 -7.09 -16.83
C ALA A 335 -19.72 -5.64 -17.24
N ALA A 336 -20.37 -4.85 -16.38
CA ALA A 336 -20.60 -3.42 -16.60
C ALA A 336 -19.28 -2.64 -16.64
N TRP A 337 -18.36 -2.88 -15.70
CA TRP A 337 -17.02 -2.31 -15.70
C TRP A 337 -16.25 -2.66 -16.97
N LYS A 338 -16.28 -3.93 -17.39
CA LYS A 338 -15.56 -4.37 -18.59
C LYS A 338 -16.05 -3.66 -19.83
N GLN A 339 -17.38 -3.51 -19.99
CA GLN A 339 -17.97 -2.81 -21.11
C GLN A 339 -17.66 -1.31 -21.09
N ALA A 340 -17.80 -0.68 -19.93
CA ALA A 340 -17.53 0.74 -19.76
C ALA A 340 -16.07 1.09 -20.03
N ILE A 341 -15.11 0.32 -19.48
CA ILE A 341 -13.68 0.52 -19.73
C ILE A 341 -13.35 0.29 -21.22
N ALA A 342 -13.96 -0.70 -21.88
CA ALA A 342 -13.74 -0.93 -23.31
C ALA A 342 -14.27 0.21 -24.18
N ARG A 343 -15.32 0.93 -23.72
CA ARG A 343 -15.91 2.05 -24.44
C ARG A 343 -15.20 3.37 -24.23
N HIS A 344 -14.80 3.66 -22.99
CA HIS A 344 -14.26 4.94 -22.57
C HIS A 344 -12.74 4.94 -22.40
N GLY A 345 -12.16 3.79 -22.03
CA GLY A 345 -10.72 3.70 -21.80
C GLY A 345 -9.95 3.94 -23.10
N ARG A 346 -9.09 4.95 -23.11
CA ARG A 346 -8.19 5.18 -24.23
C ARG A 346 -7.08 4.14 -24.22
N ALA A 347 -6.82 3.53 -25.37
CA ALA A 347 -5.61 2.75 -25.59
C ALA A 347 -4.44 3.75 -25.75
N GLU A 348 -3.96 4.32 -24.66
CA GLU A 348 -2.87 5.29 -24.72
C GLU A 348 -1.52 4.60 -24.93
N GLN A 349 -0.74 5.15 -25.87
CA GLN A 349 0.67 4.79 -25.97
C GLN A 349 1.47 5.44 -24.83
N PRO A 350 2.45 4.75 -24.24
CA PRO A 350 3.21 5.25 -23.09
C PRO A 350 3.83 6.64 -23.25
N ALA A 351 4.25 7.01 -24.45
CA ALA A 351 4.91 8.29 -24.74
C ALA A 351 3.98 9.52 -24.63
N ASP A 352 2.70 9.37 -24.98
CA ASP A 352 1.77 10.50 -24.97
C ASP A 352 1.37 10.90 -23.54
N LEU A 353 1.44 9.96 -22.63
CA LEU A 353 1.09 10.14 -21.23
C LEU A 353 2.17 10.92 -20.46
N GLU A 354 3.44 10.73 -20.78
CA GLU A 354 4.56 11.48 -20.15
C GLU A 354 4.47 12.97 -20.46
N LEU A 355 4.19 13.28 -21.71
CA LEU A 355 4.06 14.67 -22.16
C LEU A 355 2.86 15.35 -21.51
N ARG A 356 1.74 14.61 -21.35
CA ARG A 356 0.48 15.13 -20.83
C ARG A 356 0.49 15.32 -19.31
N LEU A 357 1.19 14.46 -18.57
CA LEU A 357 1.23 14.50 -17.10
C LEU A 357 2.38 15.34 -16.54
N GLY A 358 3.25 15.89 -17.40
CA GLY A 358 4.41 16.68 -16.96
C GLY A 358 5.39 15.92 -16.09
N LEU A 359 5.37 14.58 -16.18
CA LEU A 359 6.31 13.73 -15.47
C LEU A 359 7.72 13.90 -16.07
N PRO A 360 8.79 13.97 -15.25
CA PRO A 360 10.14 14.04 -15.77
C PRO A 360 10.44 12.77 -16.57
N THR A 361 10.60 12.95 -17.89
CA THR A 361 11.02 11.89 -18.80
C THR A 361 12.39 11.36 -18.40
N GLY A 362 12.52 10.07 -18.22
CA GLY A 362 13.81 9.38 -18.19
C GLY A 362 14.46 9.08 -16.83
N ARG A 363 13.96 9.56 -15.69
CA ARG A 363 14.57 9.23 -14.38
C ARG A 363 14.29 7.82 -13.88
N PHE A 364 13.24 7.17 -14.35
CA PHE A 364 12.83 5.85 -13.85
C PHE A 364 13.27 4.69 -14.74
N ALA A 365 13.47 4.89 -16.04
CA ALA A 365 13.98 3.87 -16.95
C ALA A 365 15.41 3.41 -16.59
N ALA A 366 16.24 4.30 -16.05
CA ALA A 366 17.62 4.00 -15.66
C ALA A 366 17.75 3.17 -14.36
N GLU A 367 16.71 3.13 -13.52
CA GLU A 367 16.72 2.31 -12.29
C GLU A 367 16.25 0.87 -12.51
N VAL A 368 15.59 0.58 -13.63
CA VAL A 368 14.99 -0.74 -13.93
C VAL A 368 15.87 -1.62 -14.81
N HIS A 369 16.76 -1.04 -15.60
CA HIS A 369 17.75 -1.76 -16.38
C HIS A 369 19.17 -1.45 -15.91
N PRO A 370 19.82 -2.32 -15.10
CA PRO A 370 21.26 -2.30 -15.04
C PRO A 370 21.75 -2.68 -16.44
N SER A 371 22.50 -1.79 -17.07
CA SER A 371 23.07 -1.99 -18.39
C SER A 371 23.72 -3.37 -18.51
N THR A 372 23.20 -4.19 -19.38
CA THR A 372 24.00 -5.20 -20.08
C THR A 372 24.83 -4.48 -21.13
N ALA A 373 25.88 -3.81 -20.70
CA ALA A 373 26.91 -3.27 -21.58
C ALA A 373 28.20 -3.20 -20.79
N SER A 374 28.96 -4.26 -20.92
CA SER A 374 30.41 -4.19 -21.18
C SER A 374 30.96 -5.56 -21.39
N ALA A 375 31.59 -5.66 -22.51
CA ALA A 375 32.45 -6.71 -22.99
C ALA A 375 33.55 -7.12 -22.01
#